data_0b719088946fb67ed1431af2d86c2fae
#
_entry.id   0b719088946fb67ed1431af2d86c2fae
#
_cell.length_a   1.000
_cell.length_b   1.000
_cell.length_c   1.000
_cell.angle_alpha   90.00
_cell.angle_beta   90.00
_cell.angle_gamma   90.00
#
_symmetry.space_group_name_H-M   'P 1'
#
loop_
_entity.id
_entity.type
_entity.pdbx_description
1 polymer ?
#
loop_
_entity_poly.entity_id
_entity_poly.type
_entity_poly.pdbx_seq_one_letter_code
_entity_poly.pdbx_strand_id
1 'polypeptide(L)'
;MANVVITGVTSFLGAAVARAYGEDGHCVYGIVRKSSKNRKNIPSNVFVIDCDMDEVETLLEMDLPKMDVWIHFAWDGIGRVGRMDYALQEKNIQNALRAVKVSKNLGCGRFLFAGSQAEYGVTTRQRIEGLCDESTLCRPISAYGKAKKEVLERARKISKEIGLEYVHMRIFSVYGPGDHESALPMVVTRAAVLGEDIGLGPCQQMWNYLYIDDCARAIENLGLCVYGEGSCVVNVAGQDTRRLRSFVFEICKTCHSNGKVQFEQRKEPEEGVPDLEPSIEKLVAWTGFVEHTTFREGVREIEKMYRMRG
;
A
#
# COMPACT_ATOMS: atom_id res chain seq x y z
N MET A 1 10.08 22.64 -2.21
CA MET A 1 11.01 21.48 -2.22
C MET A 1 11.06 20.95 -0.80
N ALA A 2 10.79 19.67 -0.58
CA ALA A 2 10.80 19.02 0.73
C ALA A 2 11.85 17.90 0.75
N ASN A 3 12.40 17.60 1.93
CA ASN A 3 13.24 16.44 2.20
C ASN A 3 12.35 15.31 2.76
N VAL A 4 12.22 14.22 2.02
CA VAL A 4 11.29 13.14 2.31
C VAL A 4 12.02 11.83 2.60
N VAL A 5 11.78 11.25 3.77
CA VAL A 5 12.29 9.91 4.12
C VAL A 5 11.26 8.86 3.73
N ILE A 6 11.71 7.82 3.01
CA ILE A 6 10.86 6.68 2.65
C ILE A 6 11.52 5.39 3.12
N THR A 7 10.91 4.71 4.09
CA THR A 7 11.32 3.34 4.46
C THR A 7 10.60 2.33 3.57
N GLY A 8 11.28 1.22 3.24
CA GLY A 8 10.74 0.24 2.31
C GLY A 8 10.72 0.73 0.84
N VAL A 9 11.60 1.65 0.49
CA VAL A 9 11.73 2.25 -0.85
C VAL A 9 12.05 1.24 -1.95
N THR A 10 12.49 0.02 -1.61
CA THR A 10 12.71 -1.08 -2.55
C THR A 10 11.45 -1.89 -2.88
N SER A 11 10.34 -1.61 -2.19
CA SER A 11 9.04 -2.26 -2.44
C SER A 11 8.33 -1.66 -3.66
N PHE A 12 7.32 -2.36 -4.16
CA PHE A 12 6.47 -1.92 -5.25
C PHE A 12 5.92 -0.49 -5.02
N LEU A 13 5.25 -0.29 -3.88
CA LEU A 13 4.65 0.99 -3.55
C LEU A 13 5.69 2.04 -3.14
N GLY A 14 6.70 1.66 -2.33
CA GLY A 14 7.74 2.59 -1.90
C GLY A 14 8.55 3.17 -3.04
N ALA A 15 8.87 2.35 -4.07
CA ALA A 15 9.58 2.82 -5.27
C ALA A 15 8.72 3.78 -6.11
N ALA A 16 7.41 3.51 -6.24
CA ALA A 16 6.50 4.38 -6.98
C ALA A 16 6.33 5.75 -6.29
N VAL A 17 6.15 5.76 -4.98
CA VAL A 17 6.04 7.00 -4.20
C VAL A 17 7.36 7.78 -4.24
N ALA A 18 8.52 7.10 -4.16
CA ALA A 18 9.82 7.77 -4.30
C ALA A 18 9.99 8.43 -5.67
N ARG A 19 9.48 7.78 -6.73
CA ARG A 19 9.50 8.34 -8.08
C ARG A 19 8.61 9.59 -8.17
N ALA A 20 7.38 9.54 -7.65
CA ALA A 20 6.45 10.66 -7.66
C ALA A 20 7.07 11.91 -7.01
N TYR A 21 7.55 11.77 -5.78
CA TYR A 21 8.24 12.88 -5.09
C TYR A 21 9.45 13.42 -5.86
N GLY A 22 10.23 12.53 -6.46
CA GLY A 22 11.42 12.94 -7.22
C GLY A 22 11.07 13.66 -8.53
N GLU A 23 10.01 13.26 -9.23
CA GLU A 23 9.49 13.92 -10.44
C GLU A 23 9.00 15.33 -10.15
N ASP A 24 8.43 15.57 -8.96
CA ASP A 24 7.97 16.88 -8.51
C ASP A 24 9.09 17.72 -7.84
N GLY A 25 10.35 17.26 -7.96
CA GLY A 25 11.54 18.03 -7.54
C GLY A 25 11.83 17.99 -6.04
N HIS A 26 11.31 17.01 -5.31
CA HIS A 26 11.62 16.80 -3.89
C HIS A 26 12.88 15.96 -3.71
N CYS A 27 13.59 16.10 -2.59
CA CYS A 27 14.73 15.27 -2.23
C CYS A 27 14.25 14.03 -1.49
N VAL A 28 14.50 12.84 -2.04
CA VAL A 28 14.05 11.57 -1.45
C VAL A 28 15.21 10.81 -0.82
N TYR A 29 15.10 10.49 0.46
CA TYR A 29 16.03 9.71 1.26
C TYR A 29 15.43 8.33 1.52
N GLY A 30 15.92 7.32 0.81
CA GLY A 30 15.41 5.95 0.87
C GLY A 30 16.12 5.10 1.90
N ILE A 31 15.42 4.68 2.95
CA ILE A 31 15.98 3.75 3.95
C ILE A 31 15.88 2.33 3.41
N VAL A 32 17.02 1.66 3.31
CA VAL A 32 17.18 0.35 2.70
C VAL A 32 17.87 -0.60 3.66
N ARG A 33 17.30 -1.80 3.85
CA ARG A 33 17.97 -2.85 4.61
C ARG A 33 19.29 -3.23 3.95
N LYS A 34 20.34 -3.43 4.76
CA LYS A 34 21.66 -3.89 4.29
C LYS A 34 21.56 -5.17 3.45
N SER A 35 20.65 -6.08 3.83
CA SER A 35 20.39 -7.36 3.16
C SER A 35 19.39 -7.31 1.99
N SER A 36 18.90 -6.14 1.58
CA SER A 36 17.86 -6.03 0.53
C SER A 36 18.37 -6.51 -0.83
N LYS A 37 17.63 -7.47 -1.42
CA LYS A 37 17.88 -8.01 -2.77
C LYS A 37 17.20 -7.18 -3.87
N ASN A 38 16.31 -6.26 -3.51
CA ASN A 38 15.48 -5.50 -4.45
C ASN A 38 16.01 -4.08 -4.71
N ARG A 39 17.30 -3.83 -4.47
CA ARG A 39 17.93 -2.50 -4.69
C ARG A 39 17.79 -1.97 -6.10
N LYS A 40 17.66 -2.87 -7.10
CA LYS A 40 17.43 -2.50 -8.50
C LYS A 40 16.10 -1.76 -8.74
N ASN A 41 15.16 -1.85 -7.79
CA ASN A 41 13.86 -1.17 -7.89
C ASN A 41 13.92 0.30 -7.41
N ILE A 42 15.02 0.73 -6.80
CA ILE A 42 15.18 2.09 -6.27
C ILE A 42 15.30 3.06 -7.46
N PRO A 43 14.48 4.11 -7.53
CA PRO A 43 14.65 5.17 -8.54
C PRO A 43 16.03 5.83 -8.42
N SER A 44 16.61 6.24 -9.56
CA SER A 44 17.98 6.76 -9.63
C SER A 44 18.20 8.09 -8.90
N ASN A 45 17.13 8.83 -8.63
CA ASN A 45 17.12 10.11 -7.93
C ASN A 45 16.98 9.99 -6.41
N VAL A 46 17.05 8.79 -5.84
CA VAL A 46 16.93 8.54 -4.41
C VAL A 46 18.31 8.52 -3.73
N PHE A 47 18.47 9.30 -2.69
CA PHE A 47 19.61 9.18 -1.77
C PHE A 47 19.43 7.96 -0.88
N VAL A 48 20.23 6.92 -1.11
CA VAL A 48 20.11 5.64 -0.40
C VAL A 48 20.85 5.67 0.93
N ILE A 49 20.15 5.31 2.01
CA ILE A 49 20.72 5.17 3.34
C ILE A 49 20.58 3.70 3.79
N ASP A 50 21.68 3.03 4.03
CA ASP A 50 21.69 1.65 4.53
C ASP A 50 21.41 1.62 6.04
N CYS A 51 20.21 1.19 6.41
CA CYS A 51 19.79 1.07 7.80
C CYS A 51 18.71 0.00 7.96
N ASP A 52 18.90 -0.93 8.90
CA ASP A 52 17.88 -1.88 9.30
C ASP A 52 16.91 -1.22 10.29
N MET A 53 15.62 -1.59 10.25
CA MET A 53 14.58 -0.90 11.04
C MET A 53 14.72 -1.11 12.56
N ASP A 54 15.44 -2.13 12.99
CA ASP A 54 15.79 -2.33 14.41
C ASP A 54 16.99 -1.48 14.88
N GLU A 55 17.66 -0.81 13.95
CA GLU A 55 18.78 0.12 14.19
C GLU A 55 18.42 1.55 13.75
N VAL A 56 17.12 1.87 13.57
CA VAL A 56 16.66 3.14 12.95
C VAL A 56 17.13 4.40 13.72
N GLU A 57 17.43 4.27 15.00
CA GLU A 57 17.98 5.36 15.84
C GLU A 57 19.36 5.81 15.38
N THR A 58 20.14 4.96 14.70
CA THR A 58 21.47 5.32 14.16
C THR A 58 21.41 6.45 13.13
N LEU A 59 20.23 6.68 12.52
CA LEU A 59 20.03 7.82 11.62
C LEU A 59 20.24 9.17 12.31
N LEU A 60 20.07 9.25 13.63
CA LEU A 60 20.28 10.46 14.43
C LEU A 60 21.75 10.82 14.59
N GLU A 61 22.65 9.88 14.33
CA GLU A 61 24.12 10.08 14.40
C GLU A 61 24.70 10.49 13.03
N MET A 62 23.88 10.46 11.97
CA MET A 62 24.30 10.80 10.61
C MET A 62 24.15 12.30 10.35
N ASP A 63 25.03 12.85 9.53
CA ASP A 63 24.90 14.23 9.05
C ASP A 63 23.83 14.31 7.95
N LEU A 64 22.57 14.31 8.37
CA LEU A 64 21.42 14.40 7.50
C LEU A 64 20.79 15.79 7.56
N PRO A 65 20.27 16.32 6.45
CA PRO A 65 19.53 17.57 6.49
C PRO A 65 18.26 17.42 7.33
N LYS A 66 17.67 18.54 7.73
CA LYS A 66 16.32 18.50 8.32
C LYS A 66 15.37 17.82 7.38
N MET A 67 14.65 16.80 7.87
CA MET A 67 13.61 16.11 7.12
C MET A 67 12.25 16.78 7.35
N ASP A 68 11.40 16.78 6.33
CA ASP A 68 10.08 17.41 6.40
C ASP A 68 8.97 16.35 6.56
N VAL A 69 9.06 15.24 5.83
CA VAL A 69 8.05 14.17 5.78
C VAL A 69 8.73 12.81 5.93
N TRP A 70 8.10 11.92 6.69
CA TRP A 70 8.49 10.52 6.78
C TRP A 70 7.34 9.63 6.29
N ILE A 71 7.62 8.73 5.33
CA ILE A 71 6.66 7.75 4.81
C ILE A 71 7.15 6.34 5.15
N HIS A 72 6.34 5.61 5.90
CA HIS A 72 6.73 4.32 6.44
C HIS A 72 6.04 3.15 5.73
N PHE A 73 6.74 2.51 4.78
CA PHE A 73 6.30 1.28 4.10
C PHE A 73 7.04 0.04 4.59
N ALA A 74 8.15 0.17 5.32
CA ALA A 74 8.93 -0.97 5.80
C ALA A 74 8.06 -1.89 6.67
N TRP A 75 7.82 -3.10 6.21
CA TRP A 75 7.01 -4.11 6.89
C TRP A 75 7.37 -5.51 6.40
N ASP A 76 7.66 -6.41 7.30
CA ASP A 76 7.96 -7.80 6.97
C ASP A 76 6.71 -8.69 7.10
N GLY A 77 6.67 -9.80 6.35
CA GLY A 77 5.61 -10.79 6.49
C GLY A 77 4.25 -10.37 5.91
N ILE A 78 4.23 -9.63 4.80
CA ILE A 78 3.00 -9.27 4.09
C ILE A 78 2.37 -10.46 3.34
N GLY A 79 3.14 -11.51 3.06
CA GLY A 79 2.67 -12.74 2.42
C GLY A 79 1.86 -13.63 3.35
N ARG A 80 1.19 -14.65 2.78
CA ARG A 80 0.22 -15.51 3.47
C ARG A 80 0.69 -16.05 4.83
N VAL A 81 1.90 -16.57 4.91
CA VAL A 81 2.46 -17.15 6.16
C VAL A 81 2.79 -16.05 7.17
N GLY A 82 3.51 -15.02 6.74
CA GLY A 82 3.94 -13.94 7.63
C GLY A 82 2.78 -13.10 8.18
N ARG A 83 1.64 -13.03 7.48
CA ARG A 83 0.43 -12.34 7.96
C ARG A 83 -0.17 -12.96 9.23
N MET A 84 0.15 -14.20 9.53
CA MET A 84 -0.33 -14.92 10.72
C MET A 84 0.75 -15.10 11.79
N ASP A 85 1.99 -14.65 11.53
CA ASP A 85 3.12 -14.73 12.46
C ASP A 85 3.08 -13.56 13.46
N TYR A 86 2.55 -13.82 14.65
CA TYR A 86 2.40 -12.80 15.69
C TYR A 86 3.74 -12.20 16.16
N ALA A 87 4.80 -13.00 16.25
CA ALA A 87 6.11 -12.54 16.71
C ALA A 87 6.73 -11.57 15.68
N LEU A 88 6.63 -11.92 14.40
CA LEU A 88 7.08 -11.05 13.32
C LEU A 88 6.28 -9.75 13.27
N GLN A 89 4.96 -9.84 13.43
CA GLN A 89 4.10 -8.65 13.43
C GLN A 89 4.38 -7.74 14.63
N GLU A 90 4.67 -8.29 15.82
CA GLU A 90 5.09 -7.50 16.99
C GLU A 90 6.42 -6.75 16.72
N LYS A 91 7.42 -7.41 16.11
CA LYS A 91 8.65 -6.74 15.69
C LYS A 91 8.37 -5.54 14.76
N ASN A 92 7.47 -5.71 13.81
CA ASN A 92 7.05 -4.63 12.91
C ASN A 92 6.41 -3.45 13.65
N ILE A 93 5.56 -3.73 14.66
CA ILE A 93 4.97 -2.68 15.50
C ILE A 93 6.07 -1.87 16.18
N GLN A 94 7.01 -2.55 16.86
CA GLN A 94 8.10 -1.87 17.57
C GLN A 94 8.95 -1.01 16.62
N ASN A 95 9.29 -1.52 15.46
CA ASN A 95 10.04 -0.80 14.43
C ASN A 95 9.30 0.45 13.95
N ALA A 96 7.98 0.35 13.68
CA ALA A 96 7.18 1.49 13.27
C ALA A 96 7.12 2.58 14.36
N LEU A 97 6.96 2.20 15.63
CA LEU A 97 6.90 3.15 16.76
C LEU A 97 8.25 3.83 17.02
N ARG A 98 9.38 3.14 16.81
CA ARG A 98 10.71 3.76 16.82
C ARG A 98 10.85 4.78 15.69
N ALA A 99 10.43 4.42 14.46
CA ALA A 99 10.48 5.31 13.32
C ALA A 99 9.69 6.61 13.54
N VAL A 100 8.53 6.56 14.22
CA VAL A 100 7.75 7.75 14.61
C VAL A 100 8.59 8.70 15.47
N LYS A 101 9.32 8.18 16.46
CA LYS A 101 10.16 9.01 17.35
C LYS A 101 11.37 9.58 16.61
N VAL A 102 12.05 8.73 15.83
CA VAL A 102 13.23 9.14 15.04
C VAL A 102 12.85 10.20 14.02
N SER A 103 11.71 10.07 13.34
CA SER A 103 11.27 11.07 12.37
C SER A 103 11.12 12.45 12.96
N LYS A 104 10.56 12.58 14.16
CA LYS A 104 10.45 13.85 14.88
C LYS A 104 11.83 14.45 15.21
N ASN A 105 12.75 13.62 15.66
CA ASN A 105 14.11 14.06 16.02
C ASN A 105 14.93 14.49 14.78
N LEU A 106 14.63 13.95 13.60
CA LEU A 106 15.19 14.38 12.31
C LEU A 106 14.50 15.65 11.76
N GLY A 107 13.53 16.20 12.48
CA GLY A 107 12.86 17.46 12.13
C GLY A 107 11.58 17.33 11.34
N CYS A 108 11.07 16.09 11.09
CA CYS A 108 9.83 15.89 10.35
C CYS A 108 8.64 16.58 11.05
N GLY A 109 7.85 17.28 10.24
CA GLY A 109 6.55 17.80 10.66
C GLY A 109 5.45 16.77 10.55
N ARG A 110 5.62 15.78 9.66
CA ARG A 110 4.57 14.78 9.32
C ARG A 110 5.14 13.36 9.16
N PHE A 111 4.38 12.39 9.65
CA PHE A 111 4.64 10.96 9.50
C PHE A 111 3.44 10.27 8.85
N LEU A 112 3.64 9.63 7.70
CA LEU A 112 2.65 8.82 7.01
C LEU A 112 2.95 7.35 7.25
N PHE A 113 1.96 6.60 7.69
CA PHE A 113 2.09 5.17 7.93
C PHE A 113 1.23 4.36 6.95
N ALA A 114 1.82 3.36 6.31
CA ALA A 114 1.10 2.42 5.47
C ALA A 114 0.27 1.43 6.32
N GLY A 115 -0.95 1.80 6.65
CA GLY A 115 -2.00 0.93 7.16
C GLY A 115 -2.55 0.01 6.08
N SER A 116 -3.68 -0.65 6.34
CA SER A 116 -4.25 -1.61 5.39
C SER A 116 -5.76 -1.76 5.54
N GLN A 117 -6.47 -2.04 4.45
CA GLN A 117 -7.87 -2.50 4.47
C GLN A 117 -8.10 -3.71 5.39
N ALA A 118 -7.05 -4.51 5.65
CA ALA A 118 -7.12 -5.67 6.56
C ALA A 118 -7.45 -5.32 8.01
N GLU A 119 -7.32 -4.04 8.39
CA GLU A 119 -7.71 -3.53 9.71
C GLU A 119 -9.21 -3.59 9.93
N TYR A 120 -10.01 -3.42 8.88
CA TYR A 120 -11.46 -3.48 8.97
C TYR A 120 -11.97 -4.87 9.34
N GLY A 121 -11.36 -5.93 8.80
CA GLY A 121 -11.76 -7.31 9.05
C GLY A 121 -13.10 -7.68 8.42
N VAL A 122 -13.56 -6.91 7.44
CA VAL A 122 -14.80 -7.17 6.68
C VAL A 122 -14.53 -8.23 5.62
N THR A 123 -15.34 -9.28 5.62
CA THR A 123 -15.19 -10.41 4.68
C THR A 123 -16.55 -10.88 4.18
N THR A 124 -16.57 -11.80 3.20
CA THR A 124 -17.79 -12.46 2.72
C THR A 124 -18.59 -13.16 3.84
N ARG A 125 -17.95 -13.46 4.98
CA ARG A 125 -18.60 -14.06 6.17
C ARG A 125 -19.00 -13.02 7.22
N GLN A 126 -18.34 -11.88 7.22
CA GLN A 126 -18.59 -10.79 8.18
C GLN A 126 -18.75 -9.48 7.41
N ARG A 127 -19.92 -9.29 6.83
CA ARG A 127 -20.25 -8.11 6.03
C ARG A 127 -20.66 -6.92 6.89
N ILE A 128 -20.53 -5.72 6.32
CA ILE A 128 -21.12 -4.49 6.80
C ILE A 128 -22.13 -3.99 5.74
N GLU A 129 -23.07 -3.15 6.18
CA GLU A 129 -23.96 -2.44 5.26
C GLU A 129 -23.32 -1.11 4.86
N GLY A 130 -23.37 -0.80 3.56
CA GLY A 130 -22.87 0.47 3.00
C GLY A 130 -21.35 0.53 2.83
N LEU A 131 -20.88 1.75 2.62
CA LEU A 131 -19.47 2.04 2.37
C LEU A 131 -18.63 1.92 3.66
N CYS A 132 -17.41 1.43 3.48
CA CYS A 132 -16.40 1.33 4.53
C CYS A 132 -15.61 2.64 4.58
N ASP A 133 -15.99 3.54 5.48
CA ASP A 133 -15.28 4.78 5.76
C ASP A 133 -14.29 4.63 6.92
N GLU A 134 -13.58 5.71 7.26
CA GLU A 134 -12.56 5.68 8.32
C GLU A 134 -13.14 5.57 9.73
N SER A 135 -14.44 5.84 9.92
CA SER A 135 -15.18 5.67 11.18
C SER A 135 -15.66 4.23 11.39
N THR A 136 -15.67 3.42 10.34
CA THR A 136 -16.10 2.02 10.37
C THR A 136 -15.27 1.23 11.39
N LEU A 137 -15.98 0.50 12.26
CA LEU A 137 -15.37 -0.28 13.35
C LEU A 137 -14.44 -1.38 12.81
N CYS A 138 -13.16 -1.28 13.16
CA CYS A 138 -12.14 -2.26 12.79
C CYS A 138 -12.18 -3.51 13.66
N ARG A 139 -12.35 -4.68 13.02
CA ARG A 139 -12.34 -6.01 13.65
C ARG A 139 -11.36 -6.95 12.92
N PRO A 140 -10.04 -6.65 12.91
CA PRO A 140 -9.07 -7.39 12.12
C PRO A 140 -9.00 -8.87 12.50
N ILE A 141 -8.94 -9.76 11.52
CA ILE A 141 -8.90 -11.21 11.68
C ILE A 141 -7.44 -11.70 11.76
N SER A 142 -6.58 -11.24 10.86
CA SER A 142 -5.17 -11.66 10.79
C SER A 142 -4.29 -10.95 11.82
N ALA A 143 -3.18 -11.57 12.23
CA ALA A 143 -2.16 -10.91 13.06
C ALA A 143 -1.64 -9.63 12.38
N TYR A 144 -1.47 -9.64 11.06
CA TYR A 144 -1.10 -8.46 10.26
C TYR A 144 -2.11 -7.30 10.44
N GLY A 145 -3.41 -7.55 10.25
CA GLY A 145 -4.43 -6.52 10.41
C GLY A 145 -4.51 -5.99 11.85
N LYS A 146 -4.36 -6.88 12.85
CA LYS A 146 -4.29 -6.50 14.27
C LYS A 146 -3.09 -5.60 14.54
N ALA A 147 -1.91 -5.97 14.00
CA ALA A 147 -0.69 -5.19 14.17
C ALA A 147 -0.79 -3.80 13.52
N LYS A 148 -1.35 -3.69 12.31
CA LYS A 148 -1.57 -2.39 11.66
C LYS A 148 -2.49 -1.50 12.50
N LYS A 149 -3.59 -2.05 13.02
CA LYS A 149 -4.50 -1.34 13.93
C LYS A 149 -3.80 -0.92 15.23
N GLU A 150 -2.99 -1.78 15.82
CA GLU A 150 -2.23 -1.45 17.04
C GLU A 150 -1.24 -0.31 16.82
N VAL A 151 -0.55 -0.29 15.67
CA VAL A 151 0.31 0.86 15.32
C VAL A 151 -0.50 2.15 15.27
N LEU A 152 -1.72 2.16 14.67
CA LEU A 152 -2.58 3.33 14.67
C LEU A 152 -2.82 3.86 16.10
N GLU A 153 -3.22 2.99 17.01
CA GLU A 153 -3.57 3.38 18.37
C GLU A 153 -2.37 3.93 19.14
N ARG A 154 -1.21 3.25 19.06
CA ARG A 154 0.02 3.62 19.78
C ARG A 154 0.75 4.81 19.14
N ALA A 155 0.89 4.81 17.81
CA ALA A 155 1.58 5.90 17.10
C ALA A 155 0.80 7.22 17.21
N ARG A 156 -0.54 7.19 17.14
CA ARG A 156 -1.39 8.36 17.35
C ARG A 156 -1.16 9.00 18.71
N LYS A 157 -1.03 8.21 19.77
CA LYS A 157 -0.74 8.70 21.13
C LYS A 157 0.66 9.33 21.19
N ILE A 158 1.67 8.60 20.73
CA ILE A 158 3.06 9.10 20.71
C ILE A 158 3.15 10.40 19.90
N SER A 159 2.59 10.42 18.70
CA SER A 159 2.65 11.60 17.80
C SER A 159 2.01 12.83 18.42
N LYS A 160 0.89 12.67 19.14
CA LYS A 160 0.26 13.75 19.91
C LYS A 160 1.19 14.29 21.01
N GLU A 161 1.85 13.39 21.76
CA GLU A 161 2.76 13.75 22.85
C GLU A 161 3.99 14.51 22.36
N ILE A 162 4.54 14.16 21.17
CA ILE A 162 5.74 14.79 20.61
C ILE A 162 5.43 15.91 19.61
N GLY A 163 4.18 16.26 19.37
CA GLY A 163 3.79 17.31 18.41
C GLY A 163 4.18 16.97 16.97
N LEU A 164 3.87 15.75 16.50
CA LEU A 164 4.08 15.27 15.13
C LEU A 164 2.72 15.01 14.47
N GLU A 165 2.51 15.50 13.25
CA GLU A 165 1.33 15.12 12.48
C GLU A 165 1.43 13.66 12.04
N TYR A 166 0.40 12.85 12.31
CA TYR A 166 0.38 11.43 11.98
C TYR A 166 -0.78 11.09 11.06
N VAL A 167 -0.46 10.55 9.89
CA VAL A 167 -1.43 10.08 8.89
C VAL A 167 -1.37 8.57 8.78
N HIS A 168 -2.47 7.91 9.11
CA HIS A 168 -2.63 6.47 8.96
C HIS A 168 -3.39 6.16 7.68
N MET A 169 -2.71 5.67 6.66
CA MET A 169 -3.27 5.37 5.36
C MET A 169 -3.78 3.93 5.31
N ARG A 170 -5.09 3.70 5.36
CA ARG A 170 -5.65 2.37 5.08
C ARG A 170 -5.63 2.13 3.58
N ILE A 171 -4.53 1.54 3.10
CA ILE A 171 -4.32 1.30 1.68
C ILE A 171 -5.09 0.05 1.26
N PHE A 172 -5.87 0.20 0.20
CA PHE A 172 -6.60 -0.89 -0.45
C PHE A 172 -5.73 -1.61 -1.48
N SER A 173 -6.34 -2.33 -2.44
CA SER A 173 -5.54 -3.12 -3.38
C SER A 173 -4.93 -2.25 -4.46
N VAL A 174 -3.64 -2.05 -4.38
CA VAL A 174 -2.85 -1.36 -5.41
C VAL A 174 -2.37 -2.39 -6.43
N TYR A 175 -2.38 -2.05 -7.72
CA TYR A 175 -1.95 -2.91 -8.81
C TYR A 175 -1.16 -2.13 -9.87
N GLY A 176 -0.37 -2.83 -10.67
CA GLY A 176 0.36 -2.24 -11.79
C GLY A 176 1.60 -3.07 -12.18
N PRO A 177 2.38 -2.64 -13.19
CA PRO A 177 3.63 -3.27 -13.56
C PRO A 177 4.61 -3.32 -12.38
N GLY A 178 5.16 -4.50 -12.10
CA GLY A 178 6.10 -4.69 -10.98
C GLY A 178 5.45 -5.11 -9.66
N ASP A 179 4.13 -5.26 -9.61
CA ASP A 179 3.45 -5.90 -8.49
C ASP A 179 3.87 -7.37 -8.35
N HIS A 180 3.51 -7.98 -7.22
CA HIS A 180 3.84 -9.36 -6.92
C HIS A 180 3.25 -10.31 -7.97
N GLU A 181 4.06 -11.24 -8.50
CA GLU A 181 3.65 -12.15 -9.58
C GLU A 181 2.41 -13.02 -9.22
N SER A 182 2.09 -13.18 -7.94
CA SER A 182 0.88 -13.87 -7.48
C SER A 182 -0.34 -12.95 -7.28
N ALA A 183 -0.21 -11.63 -7.48
CA ALA A 183 -1.34 -10.71 -7.44
C ALA A 183 -2.31 -11.03 -8.58
N LEU A 184 -3.62 -10.97 -8.30
CA LEU A 184 -4.63 -11.44 -9.26
C LEU A 184 -4.55 -10.72 -10.62
N PRO A 185 -4.38 -9.38 -10.72
CA PRO A 185 -4.21 -8.72 -12.01
C PRO A 185 -2.99 -9.24 -12.76
N MET A 186 -1.87 -9.51 -12.07
CA MET A 186 -0.65 -10.05 -12.68
C MET A 186 -0.85 -11.46 -13.23
N VAL A 187 -1.41 -12.36 -12.40
CA VAL A 187 -1.64 -13.76 -12.77
C VAL A 187 -2.60 -13.89 -13.95
N VAL A 188 -3.73 -13.15 -13.90
CA VAL A 188 -4.75 -13.23 -14.96
C VAL A 188 -4.24 -12.60 -16.25
N THR A 189 -3.54 -11.45 -16.18
CA THR A 189 -2.96 -10.82 -17.38
C THR A 189 -1.92 -11.72 -18.02
N ARG A 190 -1.03 -12.35 -17.23
CA ARG A 190 -0.05 -13.30 -17.74
C ARG A 190 -0.71 -14.49 -18.47
N ALA A 191 -1.69 -15.12 -17.82
CA ALA A 191 -2.43 -16.24 -18.45
C ALA A 191 -3.12 -15.79 -19.74
N ALA A 192 -3.73 -14.61 -19.74
CA ALA A 192 -4.39 -14.05 -20.91
C ALA A 192 -3.43 -13.81 -22.08
N VAL A 193 -2.23 -13.25 -21.81
CA VAL A 193 -1.18 -13.00 -22.83
C VAL A 193 -0.63 -14.30 -23.39
N LEU A 194 -0.47 -15.34 -22.56
CA LEU A 194 0.05 -16.64 -22.98
C LEU A 194 -1.03 -17.56 -23.57
N GLY A 195 -2.30 -17.17 -23.55
CA GLY A 195 -3.42 -18.01 -24.00
C GLY A 195 -3.68 -19.23 -23.11
N GLU A 196 -3.26 -19.18 -21.83
CA GLU A 196 -3.40 -20.25 -20.86
C GLU A 196 -4.76 -20.23 -20.16
N ASP A 197 -5.30 -21.42 -19.85
CA ASP A 197 -6.47 -21.55 -18.98
C ASP A 197 -6.11 -21.22 -17.53
N ILE A 198 -7.02 -20.58 -16.79
CA ILE A 198 -6.79 -20.21 -15.39
C ILE A 198 -7.96 -20.60 -14.49
N GLY A 199 -7.66 -21.29 -13.37
CA GLY A 199 -8.62 -21.63 -12.32
C GLY A 199 -8.58 -20.61 -11.17
N LEU A 200 -9.73 -20.01 -10.85
CA LEU A 200 -9.91 -19.00 -9.80
C LEU A 200 -10.95 -19.46 -8.76
N GLY A 201 -11.03 -18.74 -7.64
CA GLY A 201 -12.14 -18.84 -6.71
C GLY A 201 -13.44 -18.26 -7.30
N PRO A 202 -14.52 -18.12 -6.52
CA PRO A 202 -15.80 -17.60 -7.00
C PRO A 202 -15.73 -16.16 -7.51
N CYS A 203 -14.84 -15.34 -6.95
CA CYS A 203 -14.63 -13.92 -7.30
C CYS A 203 -15.91 -13.06 -7.25
N GLN A 204 -16.83 -13.38 -6.31
CA GLN A 204 -18.12 -12.70 -6.15
C GLN A 204 -18.08 -11.49 -5.22
N GLN A 205 -17.02 -11.37 -4.40
CA GLN A 205 -16.85 -10.27 -3.46
C GLN A 205 -16.69 -8.93 -4.17
N MET A 206 -17.08 -7.87 -3.50
CA MET A 206 -16.78 -6.49 -3.91
C MET A 206 -15.28 -6.25 -3.75
N TRP A 207 -14.69 -5.56 -4.71
CA TRP A 207 -13.27 -5.29 -4.74
C TRP A 207 -12.99 -3.91 -5.32
N ASN A 208 -11.91 -3.32 -4.85
CA ASN A 208 -11.44 -2.03 -5.32
C ASN A 208 -9.97 -2.16 -5.72
N TYR A 209 -9.63 -1.65 -6.89
CA TYR A 209 -8.25 -1.54 -7.36
C TYR A 209 -7.88 -0.10 -7.60
N LEU A 210 -6.67 0.28 -7.19
CA LEU A 210 -6.08 1.58 -7.47
C LEU A 210 -4.76 1.37 -8.23
N TYR A 211 -4.58 2.06 -9.35
CA TYR A 211 -3.35 1.96 -10.13
C TYR A 211 -2.18 2.55 -9.35
N ILE A 212 -0.99 1.96 -9.51
CA ILE A 212 0.20 2.26 -8.70
C ILE A 212 0.61 3.73 -8.75
N ASP A 213 0.58 4.37 -9.92
CA ASP A 213 1.00 5.77 -10.06
C ASP A 213 -0.05 6.72 -9.46
N ASP A 214 -1.34 6.44 -9.59
CA ASP A 214 -2.41 7.19 -8.92
C ASP A 214 -2.31 7.05 -7.39
N CYS A 215 -2.01 5.85 -6.89
CA CYS A 215 -1.75 5.63 -5.47
C CYS A 215 -0.53 6.43 -4.99
N ALA A 216 0.55 6.45 -5.76
CA ALA A 216 1.76 7.20 -5.43
C ALA A 216 1.48 8.70 -5.34
N ARG A 217 0.75 9.27 -6.30
CA ARG A 217 0.32 10.67 -6.29
C ARG A 217 -0.61 11.00 -5.11
N ALA A 218 -1.54 10.11 -4.79
CA ALA A 218 -2.41 10.28 -3.63
C ALA A 218 -1.59 10.37 -2.32
N ILE A 219 -0.59 9.50 -2.16
CA ILE A 219 0.28 9.47 -0.97
C ILE A 219 1.20 10.71 -0.94
N GLU A 220 1.75 11.13 -2.06
CA GLU A 220 2.51 12.36 -2.18
C GLU A 220 1.68 13.57 -1.74
N ASN A 221 0.48 13.73 -2.27
CA ASN A 221 -0.43 14.80 -1.90
C ASN A 221 -0.78 14.77 -0.40
N LEU A 222 -1.01 13.58 0.20
CA LEU A 222 -1.21 13.43 1.64
C LEU A 222 0.01 13.87 2.46
N GLY A 223 1.20 13.71 1.92
CA GLY A 223 2.44 14.17 2.56
C GLY A 223 2.60 15.69 2.53
N LEU A 224 2.05 16.37 1.52
CA LEU A 224 2.30 17.78 1.24
C LEU A 224 1.09 18.68 1.52
N CYS A 225 -0.15 18.17 1.49
CA CYS A 225 -1.36 18.97 1.70
C CYS A 225 -1.44 19.53 3.13
N VAL A 226 -2.15 20.66 3.26
CA VAL A 226 -2.48 21.25 4.56
C VAL A 226 -3.88 20.79 4.96
N TYR A 227 -3.99 19.99 6.00
CA TYR A 227 -5.26 19.68 6.64
C TYR A 227 -5.14 19.99 8.14
N GLY A 228 -6.20 20.55 8.72
CA GLY A 228 -6.13 21.24 10.01
C GLY A 228 -6.10 20.37 11.28
N GLU A 229 -5.80 19.06 11.22
CA GLU A 229 -5.91 18.17 12.37
C GLU A 229 -4.68 17.27 12.54
N GLY A 230 -4.11 17.28 13.76
CA GLY A 230 -2.83 16.67 14.10
C GLY A 230 -2.63 15.17 13.88
N SER A 231 -3.68 14.34 13.87
CA SER A 231 -3.56 12.90 13.60
C SER A 231 -4.83 12.34 12.99
N CYS A 232 -4.73 11.64 11.89
CA CYS A 232 -5.87 11.19 11.11
C CYS A 232 -5.70 9.80 10.51
N VAL A 233 -6.84 9.23 10.13
CA VAL A 233 -6.93 8.03 9.30
C VAL A 233 -7.51 8.43 7.96
N VAL A 234 -7.03 7.84 6.87
CA VAL A 234 -7.54 8.05 5.52
C VAL A 234 -7.52 6.76 4.72
N ASN A 235 -8.60 6.46 4.00
CA ASN A 235 -8.64 5.39 3.04
C ASN A 235 -7.92 5.82 1.76
N VAL A 236 -7.00 4.99 1.27
CA VAL A 236 -6.33 5.17 -0.02
C VAL A 236 -6.81 4.05 -0.94
N ALA A 237 -7.72 4.39 -1.83
CA ALA A 237 -8.42 3.45 -2.71
C ALA A 237 -8.81 4.14 -4.03
N GLY A 238 -9.16 3.36 -5.05
CA GLY A 238 -9.65 3.85 -6.32
C GLY A 238 -11.14 4.23 -6.26
N GLN A 239 -11.62 4.86 -7.33
CA GLN A 239 -13.03 5.23 -7.50
C GLN A 239 -13.90 4.07 -7.99
N ASP A 240 -13.29 3.08 -8.67
CA ASP A 240 -13.99 1.93 -9.25
C ASP A 240 -14.05 0.75 -8.27
N THR A 241 -15.23 0.57 -7.66
CA THR A 241 -15.53 -0.57 -6.79
C THR A 241 -16.60 -1.44 -7.42
N ARG A 242 -16.28 -2.70 -7.67
CA ARG A 242 -17.19 -3.66 -8.29
C ARG A 242 -16.82 -5.09 -7.95
N ARG A 243 -17.62 -6.07 -8.39
CA ARG A 243 -17.32 -7.48 -8.15
C ARG A 243 -15.99 -7.88 -8.78
N LEU A 244 -15.17 -8.63 -8.04
CA LEU A 244 -13.84 -9.07 -8.49
C LEU A 244 -13.90 -9.81 -9.84
N ARG A 245 -14.98 -10.58 -10.07
CA ARG A 245 -15.23 -11.28 -11.35
C ARG A 245 -15.30 -10.31 -12.55
N SER A 246 -15.83 -9.11 -12.36
CA SER A 246 -15.92 -8.09 -13.43
C SER A 246 -14.52 -7.58 -13.83
N PHE A 247 -13.62 -7.41 -12.88
CA PHE A 247 -12.22 -7.07 -13.16
C PHE A 247 -11.52 -8.19 -13.94
N VAL A 248 -11.75 -9.45 -13.57
CA VAL A 248 -11.19 -10.61 -14.31
C VAL A 248 -11.65 -10.63 -15.76
N PHE A 249 -12.95 -10.44 -16.01
CA PHE A 249 -13.48 -10.38 -17.37
C PHE A 249 -12.90 -9.20 -18.16
N GLU A 250 -12.69 -8.05 -17.52
CA GLU A 250 -12.09 -6.90 -18.20
C GLU A 250 -10.63 -7.16 -18.57
N ILE A 251 -9.84 -7.84 -17.73
CA ILE A 251 -8.49 -8.28 -18.08
C ILE A 251 -8.52 -9.16 -19.34
N CYS A 252 -9.34 -10.20 -19.33
CA CYS A 252 -9.42 -11.13 -20.47
C CYS A 252 -9.84 -10.42 -21.76
N LYS A 253 -10.81 -9.50 -21.68
CA LYS A 253 -11.26 -8.69 -22.82
C LYS A 253 -10.14 -7.75 -23.32
N THR A 254 -9.43 -7.11 -22.42
CA THR A 254 -8.37 -6.14 -22.75
C THR A 254 -7.19 -6.82 -23.44
N CYS A 255 -6.79 -7.99 -22.95
CA CYS A 255 -5.66 -8.77 -23.49
C CYS A 255 -6.05 -9.68 -24.67
N HIS A 256 -7.31 -9.65 -25.13
CA HIS A 256 -7.82 -10.55 -26.17
C HIS A 256 -7.51 -12.03 -25.90
N SER A 257 -7.72 -12.46 -24.64
CA SER A 257 -7.40 -13.82 -24.20
C SER A 257 -8.12 -14.90 -25.00
N ASN A 258 -7.38 -15.92 -25.41
CA ASN A 258 -7.94 -17.15 -25.98
C ASN A 258 -8.08 -18.27 -24.93
N GLY A 259 -7.46 -18.11 -23.76
CA GLY A 259 -7.57 -19.03 -22.63
C GLY A 259 -8.90 -18.88 -21.89
N LYS A 260 -9.32 -19.94 -21.23
CA LYS A 260 -10.59 -19.99 -20.46
C LYS A 260 -10.36 -19.63 -19.00
N VAL A 261 -11.22 -18.79 -18.45
CA VAL A 261 -11.29 -18.57 -17.01
C VAL A 261 -12.32 -19.52 -16.40
N GLN A 262 -11.87 -20.36 -15.48
CA GLN A 262 -12.69 -21.32 -14.75
C GLN A 262 -12.85 -20.82 -13.32
N PHE A 263 -14.03 -20.34 -12.98
CA PHE A 263 -14.36 -19.94 -11.60
C PHE A 263 -14.70 -21.13 -10.72
N GLU A 264 -14.69 -20.93 -9.40
CA GLU A 264 -15.05 -21.94 -8.38
C GLU A 264 -14.07 -23.13 -8.30
N GLN A 265 -12.88 -23.00 -8.90
CA GLN A 265 -11.83 -24.03 -8.84
C GLN A 265 -11.06 -24.00 -7.50
N ARG A 266 -11.18 -22.91 -6.73
CA ARG A 266 -10.55 -22.75 -5.41
C ARG A 266 -11.62 -22.43 -4.38
N LYS A 267 -11.61 -23.16 -3.26
CA LYS A 267 -12.50 -22.89 -2.13
C LYS A 267 -12.09 -21.60 -1.43
N GLU A 268 -13.08 -20.85 -0.97
CA GLU A 268 -12.84 -19.74 -0.05
C GLU A 268 -12.35 -20.27 1.31
N PRO A 269 -11.51 -19.48 2.03
CA PRO A 269 -11.19 -19.75 3.43
C PRO A 269 -12.45 -19.76 4.30
N GLU A 270 -12.41 -20.44 5.44
CA GLU A 270 -13.55 -20.48 6.38
C GLU A 270 -13.92 -19.09 6.91
N GLU A 271 -12.91 -18.23 7.15
CA GLU A 271 -13.08 -16.85 7.55
C GLU A 271 -13.63 -15.93 6.43
N GLY A 272 -13.73 -16.44 5.23
CA GLY A 272 -14.11 -15.68 4.04
C GLY A 272 -12.95 -14.92 3.41
N VAL A 273 -13.24 -14.20 2.34
CA VAL A 273 -12.30 -13.28 1.67
C VAL A 273 -12.74 -11.83 1.90
N PRO A 274 -11.83 -10.85 1.86
CA PRO A 274 -12.21 -9.44 1.97
C PRO A 274 -13.33 -9.08 0.99
N ASP A 275 -14.37 -8.41 1.48
CA ASP A 275 -15.58 -8.02 0.72
C ASP A 275 -16.04 -6.66 1.22
N LEU A 276 -15.46 -5.58 0.67
CA LEU A 276 -15.70 -4.22 1.16
C LEU A 276 -15.61 -3.17 0.05
N GLU A 277 -16.38 -2.10 0.24
CA GLU A 277 -16.47 -0.96 -0.64
C GLU A 277 -15.92 0.27 0.11
N PRO A 278 -14.74 0.80 -0.24
CA PRO A 278 -14.19 1.97 0.46
C PRO A 278 -14.93 3.26 0.12
N SER A 279 -15.14 4.14 1.14
CA SER A 279 -15.31 5.56 0.89
C SER A 279 -13.94 6.22 0.76
N ILE A 280 -13.79 7.09 -0.23
CA ILE A 280 -12.60 7.93 -0.45
C ILE A 280 -12.91 9.42 -0.31
N GLU A 281 -14.05 9.78 0.25
CA GLU A 281 -14.48 11.18 0.41
C GLU A 281 -13.43 12.03 1.13
N LYS A 282 -12.83 11.47 2.18
CA LYS A 282 -11.78 12.15 2.94
C LYS A 282 -10.51 12.35 2.12
N LEU A 283 -10.07 11.34 1.37
CA LEU A 283 -8.92 11.46 0.46
C LEU A 283 -9.15 12.57 -0.56
N VAL A 284 -10.31 12.58 -1.20
CA VAL A 284 -10.69 13.62 -2.18
C VAL A 284 -10.74 15.01 -1.53
N ALA A 285 -11.40 15.13 -0.38
CA ALA A 285 -11.54 16.41 0.31
C ALA A 285 -10.20 17.05 0.72
N TRP A 286 -9.22 16.22 1.08
CA TRP A 286 -7.91 16.72 1.57
C TRP A 286 -6.88 16.94 0.49
N THR A 287 -6.91 16.10 -0.55
CA THR A 287 -5.84 16.09 -1.57
C THR A 287 -6.30 16.55 -2.94
N GLY A 288 -7.62 16.70 -3.14
CA GLY A 288 -8.18 16.90 -4.48
C GLY A 288 -7.98 15.65 -5.37
N PHE A 289 -7.80 14.47 -4.77
CA PHE A 289 -7.50 13.24 -5.50
C PHE A 289 -8.46 12.98 -6.65
N VAL A 290 -7.90 12.70 -7.81
CA VAL A 290 -8.59 12.24 -9.01
C VAL A 290 -7.82 11.02 -9.52
N GLU A 291 -8.54 9.95 -9.82
CA GLU A 291 -7.97 8.78 -10.47
C GLU A 291 -7.80 9.07 -11.97
N HIS A 292 -6.58 8.96 -12.47
CA HIS A 292 -6.23 9.26 -13.86
C HIS A 292 -6.14 8.02 -14.74
N THR A 293 -5.87 6.86 -14.14
CA THR A 293 -5.63 5.60 -14.85
C THR A 293 -6.78 4.64 -14.63
N THR A 294 -7.60 4.42 -15.63
CA THR A 294 -8.66 3.40 -15.58
C THR A 294 -8.07 2.01 -15.40
N PHE A 295 -8.86 1.08 -14.82
CA PHE A 295 -8.40 -0.30 -14.64
C PHE A 295 -7.94 -0.94 -15.97
N ARG A 296 -8.62 -0.65 -17.08
CA ARG A 296 -8.24 -1.13 -18.42
C ARG A 296 -6.87 -0.61 -18.87
N GLU A 297 -6.58 0.65 -18.63
CA GLU A 297 -5.29 1.26 -18.98
C GLU A 297 -4.17 0.64 -18.16
N GLY A 298 -4.36 0.48 -16.83
CA GLY A 298 -3.39 -0.19 -15.97
C GLY A 298 -3.14 -1.65 -16.39
N VAL A 299 -4.18 -2.38 -16.82
CA VAL A 299 -4.04 -3.74 -17.38
C VAL A 299 -3.20 -3.75 -18.66
N ARG A 300 -3.37 -2.76 -19.54
CA ARG A 300 -2.54 -2.63 -20.76
C ARG A 300 -1.06 -2.43 -20.43
N GLU A 301 -0.74 -1.69 -19.38
CA GLU A 301 0.67 -1.54 -18.97
C GLU A 301 1.25 -2.86 -18.44
N ILE A 302 0.47 -3.65 -17.69
CA ILE A 302 0.88 -5.01 -17.28
C ILE A 302 1.04 -5.92 -18.52
N GLU A 303 0.08 -5.87 -19.45
CA GLU A 303 0.14 -6.62 -20.72
C GLU A 303 1.42 -6.31 -21.50
N LYS A 304 1.74 -5.04 -21.71
CA LYS A 304 2.99 -4.61 -22.38
C LYS A 304 4.22 -5.21 -21.70
N MET A 305 4.28 -5.15 -20.37
CA MET A 305 5.37 -5.74 -19.61
C MET A 305 5.56 -7.24 -19.90
N TYR A 306 4.46 -8.02 -19.94
CA TYR A 306 4.57 -9.46 -20.24
C TYR A 306 4.93 -9.73 -21.69
N ARG A 307 4.41 -8.97 -22.65
CA ARG A 307 4.78 -9.11 -24.08
C ARG A 307 6.23 -8.77 -24.38
N MET A 308 6.87 -7.88 -23.59
CA MET A 308 8.31 -7.55 -23.72
C MET A 308 9.23 -8.62 -23.12
N ARG A 309 8.71 -9.48 -22.23
CA ARG A 309 9.48 -10.54 -21.55
C ARG A 309 9.44 -11.88 -22.30
N GLY A 310 8.49 -12.09 -23.20
CA GLY A 310 8.33 -13.29 -24.04
C GLY A 310 8.85 -13.05 -25.43
#